data_9ec8b97f0475b72e2db73b00798124d7
#
_entry.id   9ec8b97f0475b72e2db73b00798124d7
#
_cell.length_a   1.000
_cell.length_b   1.000
_cell.length_c   1.000
_cell.angle_alpha   90.00
_cell.angle_beta   90.00
_cell.angle_gamma   90.00
#
_symmetry.space_group_name_H-M   'P 1'
#
loop_
_entity.id
_entity.type
_entity.pdbx_description
1 polymer ?
#
loop_
_entity_poly.entity_id
_entity_poly.type
_entity_poly.pdbx_seq_one_letter_code
_entity_poly.pdbx_strand_id
1 'polypeptide(L)'
;MPKNYNFIEKLREVGLRPTKQRIKMCEVLYNREQTFHFTINDLVKMISEKMNEKISLATVYNTVHAFEKKGYLKEISIDSHKSYFDTNTSAHHHFFDEDTHELIDCDESDIDKINIRKNITGKKINSVEVLVRVASDNQNQK
;
A
#
# COMPACT_ATOMS: atom_id res chain seq x y z
N MET A 1 14.97 3.28 10.83
CA MET A 1 14.91 1.85 10.67
C MET A 1 16.28 1.22 10.80
N PRO A 2 16.47 0.27 11.70
CA PRO A 2 17.78 -0.36 11.85
C PRO A 2 18.16 -1.03 10.52
N LYS A 3 19.37 -0.76 10.08
CA LYS A 3 19.92 -1.33 8.84
C LYS A 3 20.00 -2.85 8.87
N ASN A 4 19.80 -3.45 10.04
CA ASN A 4 19.94 -4.89 10.27
C ASN A 4 18.59 -5.56 10.51
N TYR A 5 17.51 -4.96 10.03
CA TYR A 5 16.22 -5.62 10.13
C TYR A 5 16.28 -6.96 9.42
N ASN A 6 15.97 -8.02 10.15
CA ASN A 6 16.07 -9.36 9.61
C ASN A 6 14.90 -9.68 8.68
N PHE A 7 15.07 -9.40 7.41
CA PHE A 7 14.05 -9.67 6.39
C PHE A 7 13.81 -11.18 6.21
N ILE A 8 14.80 -12.00 6.50
CA ILE A 8 14.66 -13.45 6.44
C ILE A 8 13.59 -13.92 7.42
N GLU A 9 13.65 -13.44 8.66
CA GLU A 9 12.64 -13.80 9.67
C GLU A 9 11.27 -13.23 9.32
N LYS A 10 11.23 -12.00 8.82
CA LYS A 10 9.97 -11.38 8.39
C LYS A 10 9.28 -12.21 7.32
N LEU A 11 10.02 -12.70 6.35
CA LEU A 11 9.50 -13.58 5.31
C LEU A 11 9.01 -14.91 5.88
N ARG A 12 9.78 -15.51 6.78
CA ARG A 12 9.39 -16.77 7.42
C ARG A 12 8.12 -16.62 8.26
N GLU A 13 7.98 -15.50 8.97
CA GLU A 13 6.78 -15.22 9.77
C GLU A 13 5.50 -15.21 8.93
N VAL A 14 5.60 -14.78 7.67
CA VAL A 14 4.44 -14.77 6.76
C VAL A 14 4.35 -16.04 5.92
N GLY A 15 5.17 -17.05 6.22
CA GLY A 15 5.12 -18.34 5.54
C GLY A 15 5.82 -18.39 4.19
N LEU A 16 6.75 -17.47 3.94
CA LEU A 16 7.45 -17.40 2.66
C LEU A 16 8.91 -17.81 2.79
N ARG A 17 9.39 -18.51 1.75
CA ARG A 17 10.80 -18.83 1.64
C ARG A 17 11.61 -17.55 1.37
N PRO A 18 12.71 -17.30 2.12
CA PRO A 18 13.57 -16.15 1.89
C PRO A 18 14.46 -16.37 0.66
N THR A 19 13.95 -15.97 -0.50
CA THR A 19 14.71 -15.98 -1.76
C THR A 19 15.38 -14.63 -1.97
N LYS A 20 16.36 -14.56 -2.87
CA LYS A 20 17.01 -13.30 -3.22
C LYS A 20 15.99 -12.24 -3.66
N GLN A 21 15.03 -12.63 -4.47
CA GLN A 21 14.01 -11.71 -4.97
C GLN A 21 13.15 -11.18 -3.85
N ARG A 22 12.68 -12.04 -2.94
CA ARG A 22 11.86 -11.62 -1.80
C ARG A 22 12.61 -10.76 -0.81
N ILE A 23 13.90 -11.06 -0.58
CA ILE A 23 14.75 -10.21 0.27
C ILE A 23 14.90 -8.82 -0.36
N LYS A 24 15.12 -8.77 -1.68
CA LYS A 24 15.19 -7.48 -2.39
C LYS A 24 13.89 -6.71 -2.29
N MET A 25 12.75 -7.40 -2.36
CA MET A 25 11.46 -6.77 -2.14
C MET A 25 11.38 -6.12 -0.75
N CYS A 26 11.82 -6.83 0.29
CA CYS A 26 11.84 -6.27 1.64
C CYS A 26 12.73 -5.03 1.73
N GLU A 27 13.89 -5.05 1.09
CA GLU A 27 14.78 -3.90 1.05
C GLU A 27 14.10 -2.69 0.41
N VAL A 28 13.45 -2.89 -0.73
CA VAL A 28 12.76 -1.82 -1.44
C VAL A 28 11.59 -1.28 -0.62
N LEU A 29 10.83 -2.16 0.01
CA LEU A 29 9.63 -1.77 0.76
C LEU A 29 9.96 -1.08 2.07
N TYR A 30 10.95 -1.58 2.81
CA TYR A 30 11.14 -1.21 4.21
C TYR A 30 12.47 -0.53 4.52
N ASN A 31 13.46 -0.65 3.66
CA ASN A 31 14.75 0.00 3.88
C ASN A 31 14.76 1.39 3.23
N ARG A 32 13.87 2.26 3.68
CA ARG A 32 13.69 3.62 3.19
C ARG A 32 13.34 4.54 4.35
N GLU A 33 13.64 5.82 4.17
CA GLU A 33 13.35 6.83 5.19
C GLU A 33 11.86 7.13 5.30
N GLN A 34 11.15 7.06 4.18
CA GLN A 34 9.73 7.41 4.14
C GLN A 34 8.89 6.24 3.65
N THR A 35 7.66 6.18 4.15
CA THR A 35 6.66 5.26 3.63
C THR A 35 6.24 5.67 2.22
N PHE A 36 5.71 4.72 1.46
CA PHE A 36 5.21 5.00 0.11
C PHE A 36 4.12 4.02 -0.26
N HIS A 37 3.37 4.36 -1.28
CA HIS A 37 2.38 3.48 -1.87
C HIS A 37 2.77 3.12 -3.31
N PHE A 38 2.30 1.97 -3.76
CA PHE A 38 2.70 1.40 -5.05
C PHE A 38 1.61 0.44 -5.54
N THR A 39 1.56 0.23 -6.85
CA THR A 39 0.82 -0.90 -7.43
C THR A 39 1.75 -2.11 -7.53
N ILE A 40 1.18 -3.30 -7.71
CA ILE A 40 2.00 -4.51 -7.90
C ILE A 40 2.87 -4.36 -9.14
N ASN A 41 2.34 -3.80 -10.22
CA ASN A 41 3.12 -3.57 -11.45
C ASN A 41 4.30 -2.62 -11.21
N ASP A 42 4.08 -1.56 -10.44
CA ASP A 42 5.17 -0.65 -10.04
C ASP A 42 6.28 -1.40 -9.31
N LEU A 43 5.89 -2.26 -8.37
CA LEU A 43 6.86 -3.01 -7.58
C LEU A 43 7.63 -4.03 -8.43
N VAL A 44 6.95 -4.72 -9.33
CA VAL A 44 7.61 -5.62 -10.30
C VAL A 44 8.69 -4.87 -11.06
N LYS A 45 8.37 -3.69 -11.57
CA LYS A 45 9.31 -2.86 -12.33
C LYS A 45 10.49 -2.43 -11.46
N MET A 46 10.23 -1.93 -10.26
CA MET A 46 11.27 -1.49 -9.33
C MET A 46 12.25 -2.60 -8.97
N ILE A 47 11.74 -3.78 -8.65
CA ILE A 47 12.58 -4.92 -8.26
C ILE A 47 13.37 -5.44 -9.46
N SER A 48 12.74 -5.56 -10.62
CA SER A 48 13.40 -6.03 -11.84
C SER A 48 14.57 -5.12 -12.23
N GLU A 49 14.38 -3.82 -12.12
CA GLU A 49 15.44 -2.84 -12.40
C GLU A 49 16.58 -2.94 -11.38
N LYS A 50 16.26 -3.05 -10.10
CA LYS A 50 17.29 -3.14 -9.04
C LYS A 50 18.10 -4.42 -9.10
N MET A 51 17.49 -5.53 -9.48
CA MET A 51 18.17 -6.81 -9.58
C MET A 51 18.79 -7.05 -10.95
N ASN A 52 18.47 -6.20 -11.92
CA ASN A 52 18.86 -6.38 -13.32
C ASN A 52 18.49 -7.79 -13.82
N GLU A 53 17.31 -8.25 -13.41
CA GLU A 53 16.75 -9.52 -13.86
C GLU A 53 15.22 -9.42 -13.85
N LYS A 54 14.57 -10.29 -14.59
CA LYS A 54 13.12 -10.31 -14.66
C LYS A 54 12.55 -11.03 -13.44
N ILE A 55 11.70 -10.36 -12.67
CA ILE A 55 10.96 -10.98 -11.57
C ILE A 55 9.55 -11.32 -12.04
N SER A 56 9.01 -12.46 -11.60
CA SER A 56 7.66 -12.84 -11.97
C SER A 56 6.61 -12.03 -11.21
N LEU A 57 5.53 -11.71 -11.90
CA LEU A 57 4.36 -11.05 -11.31
C LEU A 57 3.81 -11.87 -10.14
N ALA A 58 3.77 -13.21 -10.29
CA ALA A 58 3.26 -14.11 -9.26
C ALA A 58 4.10 -14.02 -7.97
N THR A 59 5.42 -13.94 -8.08
CA THR A 59 6.29 -13.81 -6.90
C THR A 59 6.00 -12.52 -6.13
N VAL A 60 5.87 -11.41 -6.85
CA VAL A 60 5.56 -10.11 -6.24
C VAL A 60 4.16 -10.13 -5.62
N TYR A 61 3.18 -10.61 -6.35
CA TYR A 61 1.80 -10.72 -5.89
C TYR A 61 1.70 -11.54 -4.60
N ASN A 62 2.28 -12.73 -4.58
CA ASN A 62 2.22 -13.61 -3.42
C ASN A 62 2.90 -13.01 -2.20
N THR A 63 4.01 -12.33 -2.39
CA THR A 63 4.74 -11.68 -1.29
C THR A 63 3.95 -10.50 -0.72
N VAL A 64 3.43 -9.65 -1.59
CA VAL A 64 2.63 -8.49 -1.19
C VAL A 64 1.37 -8.93 -0.42
N HIS A 65 0.67 -9.94 -0.92
CA HIS A 65 -0.54 -10.43 -0.25
C HIS A 65 -0.25 -11.09 1.09
N ALA A 66 0.86 -11.82 1.23
CA ALA A 66 1.26 -12.40 2.50
C ALA A 66 1.56 -11.30 3.53
N PHE A 67 2.24 -10.24 3.10
CA PHE A 67 2.53 -9.09 3.97
C PHE A 67 1.28 -8.31 4.35
N GLU A 68 0.36 -8.14 3.42
CA GLU A 68 -0.91 -7.46 3.68
C GLU A 68 -1.74 -8.23 4.73
N LYS A 69 -1.85 -9.52 4.59
CA LYS A 69 -2.58 -10.37 5.56
C LYS A 69 -2.01 -10.27 6.97
N LYS A 70 -0.70 -10.10 7.08
CA LYS A 70 -0.03 -9.98 8.37
C LYS A 70 -0.07 -8.56 8.95
N GLY A 71 -0.55 -7.60 8.17
CA GLY A 71 -0.60 -6.21 8.58
C GLY A 71 0.69 -5.43 8.35
N TYR A 72 1.60 -5.95 7.54
CA TYR A 72 2.84 -5.26 7.18
C TYR A 72 2.67 -4.32 6.00
N LEU A 73 1.62 -4.49 5.24
CA LEU A 73 1.18 -3.61 4.18
C LEU A 73 -0.31 -3.39 4.29
N LYS A 74 -0.77 -2.27 3.78
CA LYS A 74 -2.18 -1.92 3.73
C LYS A 74 -2.62 -1.82 2.29
N GLU A 75 -3.74 -2.45 1.97
CA GLU A 75 -4.35 -2.35 0.64
C GLU A 75 -5.30 -1.16 0.58
N ILE A 76 -5.19 -0.36 -0.47
CA ILE A 76 -6.11 0.72 -0.79
C ILE A 76 -6.77 0.35 -2.11
N SER A 77 -8.02 -0.12 -2.03
CA SER A 77 -8.77 -0.54 -3.19
C SER A 77 -9.33 0.67 -3.93
N ILE A 78 -8.99 0.80 -5.20
CA ILE A 78 -9.51 1.88 -6.06
C ILE A 78 -10.79 1.43 -6.74
N ASP A 79 -10.77 0.25 -7.35
CA ASP A 79 -11.93 -0.37 -7.96
C ASP A 79 -11.75 -1.89 -7.96
N SER A 80 -12.61 -2.63 -8.65
CA SER A 80 -12.55 -4.10 -8.70
C SER A 80 -11.28 -4.65 -9.37
N HIS A 81 -10.54 -3.81 -10.08
CA HIS A 81 -9.37 -4.24 -10.87
C HIS A 81 -8.06 -3.60 -10.43
N LYS A 82 -8.12 -2.58 -9.58
CA LYS A 82 -6.94 -1.81 -9.22
C LYS A 82 -6.86 -1.56 -7.73
N SER A 83 -5.69 -1.87 -7.17
CA SER A 83 -5.35 -1.56 -5.78
C SER A 83 -3.94 -0.98 -5.69
N TYR A 84 -3.78 -0.10 -4.73
CA TYR A 84 -2.47 0.32 -4.25
C TYR A 84 -2.19 -0.39 -2.93
N PHE A 85 -0.92 -0.51 -2.62
CA PHE A 85 -0.45 -1.00 -1.32
C PHE A 85 0.43 0.06 -0.70
N ASP A 86 0.35 0.20 0.61
CA ASP A 86 1.04 1.25 1.34
C ASP A 86 1.85 0.63 2.48
N THR A 87 3.10 1.02 2.59
CA THR A 87 3.94 0.65 3.73
C THR A 87 3.57 1.42 4.99
N ASN A 88 2.84 2.54 4.85
CA ASN A 88 2.22 3.21 5.98
C ASN A 88 0.93 2.48 6.35
N THR A 89 0.97 1.69 7.41
CA THR A 89 -0.16 0.88 7.85
C THR A 89 -1.09 1.61 8.82
N SER A 90 -0.78 2.85 9.16
CA SER A 90 -1.68 3.66 10.00
C SER A 90 -2.96 4.00 9.24
N ALA A 91 -4.05 4.21 9.98
CA ALA A 91 -5.32 4.64 9.39
C ALA A 91 -5.16 6.09 8.87
N HIS A 92 -5.33 6.28 7.58
CA HIS A 92 -5.31 7.60 6.96
C HIS A 92 -6.18 7.58 5.71
N HIS A 93 -6.50 8.78 5.22
CA HIS A 93 -7.35 8.94 4.06
C HIS A 93 -6.52 9.27 2.83
N HIS A 94 -7.11 9.14 1.64
CA HIS A 94 -6.43 9.39 0.38
C HIS A 94 -7.33 10.15 -0.59
N PHE A 95 -6.70 10.93 -1.45
CA PHE A 95 -7.30 11.40 -2.70
C PHE A 95 -6.82 10.49 -3.83
N PHE A 96 -7.69 10.22 -4.77
CA PHE A 96 -7.33 9.54 -6.01
C PHE A 96 -7.71 10.44 -7.19
N ASP A 97 -6.70 10.83 -7.97
CA ASP A 97 -6.90 11.63 -9.16
C ASP A 97 -7.27 10.71 -10.32
N GLU A 98 -8.51 10.79 -10.78
CA GLU A 98 -9.01 9.92 -11.84
C GLU A 98 -8.41 10.24 -13.20
N ASP A 99 -7.87 11.45 -13.40
CA ASP A 99 -7.24 11.84 -14.65
C ASP A 99 -5.79 11.37 -14.74
N THR A 100 -5.01 11.53 -13.67
CA THR A 100 -3.59 11.18 -13.65
C THR A 100 -3.31 9.80 -13.07
N HIS A 101 -4.30 9.19 -12.40
CA HIS A 101 -4.16 7.93 -11.67
C HIS A 101 -3.18 8.03 -10.49
N GLU A 102 -3.01 9.22 -9.95
CA GLU A 102 -2.16 9.45 -8.79
C GLU A 102 -2.95 9.27 -7.50
N LEU A 103 -2.36 8.52 -6.56
CA LEU A 103 -2.87 8.40 -5.20
C LEU A 103 -2.11 9.37 -4.30
N ILE A 104 -2.85 10.22 -3.59
CA ILE A 104 -2.28 11.30 -2.79
C ILE A 104 -2.74 11.13 -1.35
N ASP A 105 -1.79 11.16 -0.41
CA ASP A 105 -2.13 11.09 1.01
C ASP A 105 -2.91 12.32 1.45
N CYS A 106 -3.89 12.09 2.30
CA CYS A 106 -4.75 13.13 2.85
C CYS A 106 -4.42 13.28 4.33
N ASP A 107 -4.05 14.47 4.76
CA ASP A 107 -3.75 14.74 6.16
C ASP A 107 -5.02 14.62 7.02
N GLU A 108 -4.85 14.24 8.28
CA GLU A 108 -5.96 14.19 9.22
C GLU A 108 -6.71 15.53 9.33
N SER A 109 -5.99 16.65 9.14
CA SER A 109 -6.59 17.99 9.18
C SER A 109 -7.45 18.31 7.96
N ASP A 110 -7.35 17.53 6.88
CA ASP A 110 -8.10 17.79 5.65
C ASP A 110 -9.53 17.25 5.69
N ILE A 111 -9.81 16.35 6.63
CA ILE A 111 -11.14 15.77 6.80
C ILE A 111 -11.55 15.87 8.26
N ASP A 112 -12.70 16.46 8.51
CA ASP A 112 -13.26 16.51 9.86
C ASP A 112 -13.57 15.12 10.38
N LYS A 113 -13.66 14.99 11.70
CA LYS A 113 -13.99 13.71 12.34
C LYS A 113 -15.29 13.13 11.75
N ILE A 114 -15.20 11.90 11.29
CA ILE A 114 -16.33 11.19 10.71
C ILE A 114 -17.11 10.50 11.84
N ASN A 115 -18.38 10.88 11.99
CA ASN A 115 -19.27 10.31 13.00
C ASN A 115 -20.15 9.25 12.38
N ILE A 116 -20.03 8.03 12.89
CA ILE A 116 -20.85 6.90 12.46
C ILE A 116 -21.99 6.75 13.45
N ARG A 117 -23.23 6.89 12.99
CA ARG A 117 -24.42 6.84 13.85
C ARG A 117 -24.95 5.44 14.09
N LYS A 118 -24.66 4.51 13.20
CA LYS A 118 -25.16 3.13 13.30
C LYS A 118 -24.11 2.23 13.94
N ASN A 119 -24.52 1.46 14.92
CA ASN A 119 -23.71 0.41 15.50
C ASN A 119 -24.18 -0.95 15.01
N ILE A 120 -23.25 -1.86 14.82
CA ILE A 120 -23.55 -3.26 14.52
C ILE A 120 -23.35 -4.03 15.83
N THR A 121 -24.41 -4.71 16.29
CA THR A 121 -24.41 -5.44 17.56
C THR A 121 -23.25 -6.44 17.62
N GLY A 122 -22.49 -6.38 18.70
CA GLY A 122 -21.35 -7.28 18.93
C GLY A 122 -20.11 -6.94 18.13
N LYS A 123 -20.09 -5.80 17.42
CA LYS A 123 -18.97 -5.35 16.63
C LYS A 123 -18.46 -4.00 17.09
N LYS A 124 -17.18 -3.74 16.85
CA LYS A 124 -16.59 -2.42 17.06
C LYS A 124 -16.01 -1.92 15.74
N ILE A 125 -15.97 -0.62 15.58
CA ILE A 125 -15.32 -0.01 14.40
C ILE A 125 -13.83 0.00 14.65
N ASN A 126 -13.06 -0.67 13.78
CA ASN A 126 -11.61 -0.68 13.85
C ASN A 126 -11.01 0.54 13.16
N SER A 127 -11.58 0.94 12.04
CA SER A 127 -11.12 2.10 11.29
C SER A 127 -12.22 2.62 10.36
N VAL A 128 -12.11 3.89 10.02
CA VAL A 128 -12.89 4.52 8.95
C VAL A 128 -11.91 5.16 8.01
N GLU A 129 -11.94 4.78 6.75
CA GLU A 129 -11.01 5.29 5.75
C GLU A 129 -11.79 5.78 4.55
N VAL A 130 -11.40 6.95 4.05
CA VAL A 130 -12.09 7.63 2.96
C VAL A 130 -11.16 7.71 1.76
N LEU A 131 -11.68 7.35 0.62
CA LEU A 131 -11.04 7.59 -0.66
C LEU A 131 -11.85 8.67 -1.38
N VAL A 132 -11.25 9.83 -1.55
CA VAL A 132 -11.87 10.95 -2.24
C VAL A 132 -11.42 10.92 -3.70
N ARG A 133 -12.36 10.75 -4.62
CA ARG A 133 -12.06 10.74 -6.05
C ARG A 133 -12.16 12.15 -6.60
N VAL A 134 -11.11 12.59 -7.29
CA VAL A 134 -11.06 13.91 -7.89
C VAL A 134 -10.79 13.78 -9.39
N ALA A 135 -11.26 14.76 -10.13
CA ALA A 135 -11.05 14.86 -11.57
C ALA A 135 -10.95 16.34 -11.92
N SER A 136 -10.45 16.64 -13.11
CA SER A 136 -10.31 18.01 -13.57
C SER A 136 -11.67 18.72 -13.59
N ASP A 137 -11.71 19.90 -13.02
CA ASP A 137 -12.89 20.75 -13.03
C ASP A 137 -12.85 21.66 -14.27
N ASN A 138 -13.47 21.18 -15.35
CA ASN A 138 -13.48 21.89 -16.62
C ASN A 138 -14.32 23.19 -16.59
N GLN A 139 -15.15 23.37 -15.58
CA GLN A 139 -15.99 24.57 -15.47
C GLN A 139 -15.20 25.78 -14.95
N ASN A 140 -14.10 25.55 -14.24
CA ASN A 140 -13.26 26.61 -13.68
C ASN A 140 -12.02 26.89 -14.51
N GLN A 141 -11.85 26.24 -15.65
CA GLN A 141 -10.72 26.45 -16.56
C GLN A 141 -11.05 27.55 -17.57
N LYS A 142 -11.15 28.75 -17.11
CA LYS A 142 -11.31 29.89 -18.02
C LYS A 142 -10.12 30.82 -17.95
#